data_91bff9c5d0d7ba96227cb038f9d8c834
#
_entry.id   91bff9c5d0d7ba96227cb038f9d8c834
#
_cell.length_a   1.000
_cell.length_b   1.000
_cell.length_c   1.000
_cell.angle_alpha   90.00
_cell.angle_beta   90.00
_cell.angle_gamma   90.00
#
_symmetry.space_group_name_H-M   'P 1'
#
loop_
_entity.id
_entity.type
_entity.pdbx_description
1 polymer ?
#
loop_
_entity_poly.entity_id
_entity_poly.type
_entity_poly.pdbx_seq_one_letter_code
_entity_poly.pdbx_strand_id
1 'polypeptide(L)'
;MLLFQLTCLLFGLFATVSNAQGKWNGWRLDAGCATYKTKLDEAYKDVGLLASKASYDLGLLIDGDGGPEPERLPRIRRAFTTMFGYRFEYEDPIMADNHPVRRIKANFDKVRDAVSQGIVTPPNGHYNIPGGPLFQCGVGLWQKHLADEPDPDDPDHLVKERDPTLANALGGWFHDHRFIPLRSLDERDPYLCDGSNAGIVSSELDLLTLCFFNAPEWEKWPSLDNWPIKEKDTMRKLRRSLPATILHELMHWFSLEEKTFKNKEGNDVKVWLPTIEDKPCLDHRGWYVYQDPQDKLKCRRDIGGDGKMIAAYGFKCSTNLARFYDGSSRGNADSHAIFALMSFFSDWGWNYGVAWYHDDDYDAVGENPDEKSWRTRGGPENVDEDDCPQFNLDS
;
A
#
# COMPACT_ATOMS: atom_id res chain seq x y z
N MET A 1 29.17 -49.71 -27.52
CA MET A 1 27.74 -49.37 -27.63
C MET A 1 27.03 -49.13 -26.27
N LEU A 2 27.76 -49.19 -25.15
CA LEU A 2 27.21 -48.96 -23.80
C LEU A 2 27.49 -47.56 -23.21
N LEU A 3 28.37 -46.77 -23.81
CA LEU A 3 28.72 -45.42 -23.30
C LEU A 3 27.79 -44.29 -23.79
N PHE A 4 26.98 -44.54 -24.83
CA PHE A 4 26.08 -43.54 -25.40
C PHE A 4 24.69 -43.51 -24.74
N GLN A 5 24.34 -44.52 -23.95
CA GLN A 5 23.05 -44.57 -23.25
C GLN A 5 23.07 -43.92 -21.86
N LEU A 6 24.28 -43.69 -21.29
CA LEU A 6 24.39 -43.07 -19.95
C LEU A 6 24.34 -41.53 -19.98
N THR A 7 24.66 -40.94 -21.13
CA THR A 7 24.66 -39.47 -21.28
C THR A 7 23.26 -38.90 -21.50
N CYS A 8 22.32 -39.65 -22.05
CA CYS A 8 20.94 -39.17 -22.24
C CYS A 8 20.08 -39.23 -20.96
N LEU A 9 20.50 -40.02 -19.95
CA LEU A 9 19.78 -40.14 -18.69
C LEU A 9 20.10 -39.01 -17.70
N LEU A 10 21.23 -38.31 -17.89
CA LEU A 10 21.62 -37.19 -17.02
C LEU A 10 21.06 -35.83 -17.50
N PHE A 11 20.66 -35.70 -18.76
CA PHE A 11 20.01 -34.49 -19.29
C PHE A 11 18.47 -34.50 -19.10
N GLY A 12 17.88 -35.62 -18.78
CA GLY A 12 16.42 -35.75 -18.59
C GLY A 12 15.92 -35.38 -17.18
N LEU A 13 16.80 -35.06 -16.23
CA LEU A 13 16.42 -34.81 -14.83
C LEU A 13 16.42 -33.32 -14.44
N PHE A 14 16.67 -32.41 -15.38
CA PHE A 14 16.57 -30.96 -15.13
C PHE A 14 15.30 -30.32 -15.70
N ALA A 15 14.43 -31.09 -16.31
CA ALA A 15 13.15 -30.60 -16.77
C ALA A 15 12.07 -30.98 -15.74
N THR A 16 11.40 -29.94 -15.27
CA THR A 16 10.16 -29.98 -14.47
C THR A 16 10.31 -30.28 -12.97
N VAL A 17 10.97 -29.43 -12.24
CA VAL A 17 10.40 -28.98 -10.97
C VAL A 17 9.40 -27.88 -11.32
N SER A 18 8.34 -28.24 -12.01
CA SER A 18 7.09 -27.48 -11.95
C SER A 18 6.61 -27.62 -10.51
N ASN A 19 7.09 -26.74 -9.65
CA ASN A 19 6.51 -26.56 -8.35
C ASN A 19 5.05 -26.16 -8.56
N ALA A 20 4.15 -27.13 -8.38
CA ALA A 20 2.78 -26.83 -7.98
C ALA A 20 2.88 -26.20 -6.59
N GLN A 21 3.44 -24.98 -6.50
CA GLN A 21 3.41 -24.18 -5.31
C GLN A 21 1.94 -23.90 -5.03
N GLY A 22 1.43 -24.56 -3.98
CA GLY A 22 0.07 -24.32 -3.51
C GLY A 22 -0.13 -22.82 -3.34
N LYS A 23 -1.31 -22.30 -3.70
CA LYS A 23 -1.62 -20.88 -3.54
C LYS A 23 -1.51 -20.51 -2.06
N TRP A 24 -0.71 -19.50 -1.76
CA TRP A 24 -0.62 -18.91 -0.44
C TRP A 24 -1.71 -17.83 -0.30
N ASN A 25 -2.75 -18.13 0.46
CA ASN A 25 -3.91 -17.23 0.62
C ASN A 25 -4.44 -16.67 -0.73
N GLY A 26 -4.45 -17.49 -1.76
CA GLY A 26 -4.89 -17.12 -3.10
C GLY A 26 -3.77 -16.60 -4.02
N TRP A 27 -2.67 -16.08 -3.49
CA TRP A 27 -1.50 -15.62 -4.25
C TRP A 27 -0.60 -16.79 -4.65
N ARG A 28 0.11 -16.63 -5.75
CA ARG A 28 1.35 -17.40 -5.94
C ARG A 28 2.43 -16.71 -5.11
N LEU A 29 3.08 -17.46 -4.25
CA LEU A 29 4.17 -16.93 -3.43
C LEU A 29 5.49 -17.16 -4.15
N ASP A 30 6.24 -16.06 -4.36
CA ASP A 30 7.58 -16.12 -4.96
C ASP A 30 8.55 -16.91 -4.09
N ALA A 31 9.51 -17.60 -4.72
CA ALA A 31 10.55 -18.35 -4.02
C ALA A 31 11.41 -17.47 -3.10
N GLY A 32 11.61 -16.19 -3.47
CA GLY A 32 12.28 -15.20 -2.63
C GLY A 32 11.60 -14.94 -1.29
N CYS A 33 10.31 -15.29 -1.16
CA CYS A 33 9.57 -15.15 0.10
C CYS A 33 9.77 -16.32 1.07
N ALA A 34 10.44 -17.41 0.68
CA ALA A 34 10.54 -18.63 1.49
C ALA A 34 11.11 -18.36 2.90
N THR A 35 12.14 -17.53 2.99
CA THR A 35 12.79 -17.13 4.26
C THR A 35 11.84 -16.36 5.17
N TYR A 36 10.91 -15.59 4.61
CA TYR A 36 10.00 -14.71 5.34
C TYR A 36 8.62 -15.32 5.59
N LYS A 37 8.39 -16.57 5.15
CA LYS A 37 7.06 -17.16 5.11
C LYS A 37 6.32 -17.11 6.44
N THR A 38 6.97 -17.43 7.56
CA THR A 38 6.34 -17.38 8.90
C THR A 38 5.88 -15.98 9.24
N LYS A 39 6.71 -14.96 8.97
CA LYS A 39 6.35 -13.56 9.19
C LYS A 39 5.23 -13.08 8.28
N LEU A 40 5.22 -13.55 7.04
CA LEU A 40 4.14 -13.26 6.10
C LEU A 40 2.82 -13.89 6.54
N ASP A 41 2.85 -15.14 7.04
CA ASP A 41 1.64 -15.82 7.55
C ASP A 41 1.03 -15.04 8.73
N GLU A 42 1.87 -14.61 9.69
CA GLU A 42 1.46 -13.78 10.82
C GLU A 42 0.89 -12.43 10.34
N ALA A 43 1.64 -11.71 9.51
CA ALA A 43 1.27 -10.39 9.04
C ALA A 43 -0.01 -10.42 8.18
N TYR A 44 -0.19 -11.43 7.33
CA TYR A 44 -1.40 -11.55 6.50
C TYR A 44 -2.65 -11.83 7.33
N LYS A 45 -2.51 -12.61 8.42
CA LYS A 45 -3.58 -12.77 9.43
C LYS A 45 -3.91 -11.42 10.08
N ASP A 46 -2.90 -10.66 10.48
CA ASP A 46 -3.07 -9.34 11.08
C ASP A 46 -3.76 -8.36 10.12
N VAL A 47 -3.47 -8.43 8.81
CA VAL A 47 -4.21 -7.66 7.77
C VAL A 47 -5.70 -7.96 7.80
N GLY A 48 -6.07 -9.24 7.91
CA GLY A 48 -7.47 -9.64 8.04
C GLY A 48 -8.13 -9.06 9.29
N LEU A 49 -7.42 -9.02 10.41
CA LEU A 49 -7.90 -8.41 11.66
C LEU A 49 -8.06 -6.89 11.53
N LEU A 50 -7.07 -6.20 10.94
CA LEU A 50 -7.14 -4.77 10.67
C LEU A 50 -8.34 -4.41 9.81
N ALA A 51 -8.52 -5.11 8.68
CA ALA A 51 -9.63 -4.86 7.76
C ALA A 51 -10.99 -5.18 8.41
N SER A 52 -11.07 -6.27 9.17
CA SER A 52 -12.29 -6.67 9.89
C SER A 52 -12.70 -5.63 10.94
N LYS A 53 -11.73 -5.14 11.72
CA LYS A 53 -11.99 -4.15 12.77
C LYS A 53 -12.41 -2.80 12.19
N ALA A 54 -11.72 -2.33 11.15
CA ALA A 54 -12.09 -1.10 10.45
C ALA A 54 -13.48 -1.21 9.81
N SER A 55 -13.79 -2.33 9.15
CA SER A 55 -15.11 -2.58 8.58
C SER A 55 -16.20 -2.62 9.64
N TYR A 56 -15.95 -3.24 10.80
CA TYR A 56 -16.86 -3.29 11.93
C TYR A 56 -17.16 -1.89 12.46
N ASP A 57 -16.15 -1.10 12.75
CA ASP A 57 -16.28 0.27 13.23
C ASP A 57 -17.10 1.16 12.26
N LEU A 58 -16.85 1.01 10.96
CA LEU A 58 -17.63 1.70 9.93
C LEU A 58 -19.08 1.20 9.86
N GLY A 59 -19.33 -0.07 10.19
CA GLY A 59 -20.68 -0.62 10.37
C GLY A 59 -21.43 0.09 11.49
N LEU A 60 -20.81 0.27 12.65
CA LEU A 60 -21.40 1.02 13.77
C LEU A 60 -21.77 2.46 13.40
N LEU A 61 -20.93 3.14 12.57
CA LEU A 61 -21.27 4.47 12.05
C LEU A 61 -22.51 4.45 11.14
N ILE A 62 -22.65 3.42 10.30
CA ILE A 62 -23.77 3.28 9.36
C ILE A 62 -25.07 3.02 10.10
N ASP A 63 -25.02 2.23 11.18
CA ASP A 63 -26.18 1.93 12.03
C ASP A 63 -26.68 3.17 12.80
N GLY A 64 -25.84 4.20 12.93
CA GLY A 64 -26.20 5.54 13.41
C GLY A 64 -26.27 5.68 14.92
N ASP A 65 -26.74 4.65 15.64
CA ASP A 65 -26.85 4.60 17.09
C ASP A 65 -25.71 3.82 17.76
N GLY A 66 -24.75 3.31 16.96
CA GLY A 66 -23.62 2.50 17.43
C GLY A 66 -23.98 1.04 17.70
N GLY A 67 -25.21 0.63 17.42
CA GLY A 67 -25.65 -0.74 17.62
C GLY A 67 -25.33 -1.27 19.03
N PRO A 68 -24.52 -2.34 19.16
CA PRO A 68 -24.17 -2.91 20.46
C PRO A 68 -23.11 -2.10 21.25
N GLU A 69 -22.43 -1.13 20.66
CA GLU A 69 -21.30 -0.40 21.25
C GLU A 69 -21.41 1.13 21.01
N PRO A 70 -22.50 1.78 21.49
CA PRO A 70 -22.74 3.19 21.20
C PRO A 70 -21.65 4.12 21.77
N GLU A 71 -20.98 3.72 22.83
CA GLU A 71 -19.90 4.46 23.48
C GLU A 71 -18.65 4.59 22.56
N ARG A 72 -18.54 3.76 21.55
CA ARG A 72 -17.44 3.82 20.58
C ARG A 72 -17.65 4.83 19.46
N LEU A 73 -18.90 5.26 19.21
CA LEU A 73 -19.22 6.15 18.09
C LEU A 73 -18.40 7.45 18.08
N PRO A 74 -18.24 8.18 19.20
CA PRO A 74 -17.47 9.42 19.19
C PRO A 74 -16.01 9.20 18.72
N ARG A 75 -15.41 8.10 19.15
CA ARG A 75 -14.02 7.74 18.77
C ARG A 75 -13.91 7.41 17.30
N ILE A 76 -14.83 6.57 16.79
CA ILE A 76 -14.85 6.18 15.39
C ILE A 76 -15.09 7.38 14.48
N ARG A 77 -16.05 8.25 14.82
CA ARG A 77 -16.31 9.52 14.10
C ARG A 77 -15.07 10.38 14.05
N ARG A 78 -14.37 10.53 15.19
CA ARG A 78 -13.12 11.30 15.27
C ARG A 78 -12.02 10.69 14.40
N ALA A 79 -11.78 9.38 14.51
CA ALA A 79 -10.79 8.70 13.68
C ALA A 79 -11.10 8.84 12.19
N PHE A 80 -12.37 8.68 11.82
CA PHE A 80 -12.83 8.83 10.44
C PHE A 80 -12.65 10.27 9.94
N THR A 81 -13.06 11.26 10.71
CA THR A 81 -12.87 12.68 10.36
C THR A 81 -11.38 13.01 10.22
N THR A 82 -10.56 12.51 11.14
CA THR A 82 -9.10 12.74 11.13
C THR A 82 -8.43 12.18 9.86
N MET A 83 -8.83 10.99 9.41
CA MET A 83 -8.20 10.32 8.27
C MET A 83 -8.82 10.67 6.92
N PHE A 84 -10.13 10.99 6.88
CA PHE A 84 -10.87 11.14 5.63
C PHE A 84 -11.52 12.51 5.46
N GLY A 85 -11.36 13.42 6.41
CA GLY A 85 -11.83 14.80 6.34
C GLY A 85 -13.35 14.97 6.36
N TYR A 86 -14.10 13.88 6.53
CA TYR A 86 -15.56 13.93 6.54
C TYR A 86 -16.07 14.41 7.90
N ARG A 87 -16.89 15.46 7.88
CA ARG A 87 -17.54 15.99 9.07
C ARG A 87 -18.95 15.40 9.17
N PHE A 88 -19.23 14.74 10.29
CA PHE A 88 -20.56 14.23 10.57
C PHE A 88 -21.45 15.38 11.06
N GLU A 89 -22.48 15.71 10.28
CA GLU A 89 -23.56 16.56 10.73
C GLU A 89 -24.62 15.69 11.41
N TYR A 90 -25.32 16.25 12.40
CA TYR A 90 -26.26 15.50 13.27
C TYR A 90 -27.41 14.79 12.52
N GLU A 91 -27.68 15.20 11.29
CA GLU A 91 -28.80 14.71 10.50
C GLU A 91 -28.39 14.05 9.17
N ASP A 92 -27.08 13.76 8.98
CA ASP A 92 -26.62 13.22 7.72
C ASP A 92 -26.91 11.71 7.65
N PRO A 93 -27.97 11.27 6.95
CA PRO A 93 -28.30 9.86 6.88
C PRO A 93 -27.24 9.12 6.06
N ILE A 94 -26.44 8.25 6.70
CA ILE A 94 -25.47 7.37 6.02
C ILE A 94 -26.21 6.28 5.20
N MET A 95 -27.30 6.67 4.55
CA MET A 95 -28.20 5.75 3.84
C MET A 95 -27.83 5.58 2.37
N ALA A 96 -27.24 6.59 1.74
CA ALA A 96 -26.90 6.54 0.34
C ALA A 96 -25.68 5.64 0.09
N ASP A 97 -25.72 4.78 -0.93
CA ASP A 97 -24.63 3.86 -1.28
C ASP A 97 -23.34 4.59 -1.65
N ASN A 98 -23.44 5.80 -2.17
CA ASN A 98 -22.28 6.65 -2.50
C ASN A 98 -21.71 7.41 -1.31
N HIS A 99 -22.30 7.27 -0.10
CA HIS A 99 -21.79 7.93 1.10
C HIS A 99 -20.35 7.52 1.40
N PRO A 100 -19.45 8.46 1.77
CA PRO A 100 -18.04 8.17 2.01
C PRO A 100 -17.78 7.00 2.98
N VAL A 101 -18.53 6.91 4.07
CA VAL A 101 -18.41 5.82 5.07
C VAL A 101 -18.67 4.46 4.41
N ARG A 102 -19.74 4.34 3.61
CA ARG A 102 -20.08 3.08 2.92
C ARG A 102 -19.03 2.67 1.90
N ARG A 103 -18.54 3.63 1.11
CA ARG A 103 -17.48 3.37 0.12
C ARG A 103 -16.19 2.90 0.77
N ILE A 104 -15.76 3.56 1.84
CA ILE A 104 -14.54 3.18 2.57
C ILE A 104 -14.74 1.82 3.26
N LYS A 105 -15.92 1.58 3.86
CA LYS A 105 -16.25 0.25 4.40
C LYS A 105 -16.15 -0.84 3.34
N ALA A 106 -16.71 -0.62 2.15
CA ALA A 106 -16.65 -1.59 1.07
C ALA A 106 -15.22 -1.95 0.65
N ASN A 107 -14.26 -1.02 0.74
CA ASN A 107 -12.85 -1.31 0.49
C ASN A 107 -12.27 -2.25 1.55
N PHE A 108 -12.56 -2.00 2.83
CA PHE A 108 -12.15 -2.90 3.91
C PHE A 108 -12.83 -4.27 3.82
N ASP A 109 -14.11 -4.32 3.44
CA ASP A 109 -14.83 -5.58 3.22
C ASP A 109 -14.15 -6.43 2.15
N LYS A 110 -13.76 -5.83 1.01
CA LYS A 110 -13.02 -6.53 -0.05
C LYS A 110 -11.72 -7.14 0.48
N VAL A 111 -10.91 -6.38 1.23
CA VAL A 111 -9.65 -6.90 1.81
C VAL A 111 -9.93 -8.00 2.84
N ARG A 112 -10.88 -7.79 3.77
CA ARG A 112 -11.27 -8.79 4.76
C ARG A 112 -11.69 -10.12 4.10
N ASP A 113 -12.56 -10.02 3.11
CA ASP A 113 -13.10 -11.18 2.42
C ASP A 113 -12.03 -11.89 1.60
N ALA A 114 -11.13 -11.12 0.96
CA ALA A 114 -9.98 -11.66 0.25
C ALA A 114 -9.05 -12.45 1.18
N VAL A 115 -8.70 -11.90 2.33
CA VAL A 115 -7.83 -12.57 3.31
C VAL A 115 -8.51 -13.81 3.88
N SER A 116 -9.80 -13.73 4.24
CA SER A 116 -10.52 -14.84 4.87
C SER A 116 -10.83 -15.99 3.90
N GLN A 117 -11.05 -15.68 2.62
CA GLN A 117 -11.45 -16.66 1.59
C GLN A 117 -10.31 -17.06 0.65
N GLY A 118 -9.14 -16.43 0.75
CA GLY A 118 -8.03 -16.63 -0.17
C GLY A 118 -8.35 -16.16 -1.59
N ILE A 119 -9.17 -15.11 -1.74
CA ILE A 119 -9.56 -14.56 -3.03
C ILE A 119 -8.69 -13.34 -3.31
N VAL A 120 -7.83 -13.43 -4.31
CA VAL A 120 -6.93 -12.33 -4.71
C VAL A 120 -7.23 -11.82 -6.12
N THR A 121 -8.30 -12.33 -6.73
CA THR A 121 -8.76 -11.84 -8.03
C THR A 121 -9.18 -10.38 -7.90
N PRO A 122 -8.64 -9.47 -8.72
CA PRO A 122 -9.12 -8.10 -8.76
C PRO A 122 -10.62 -8.05 -9.05
N PRO A 123 -11.34 -6.97 -8.71
CA PRO A 123 -12.77 -6.86 -8.93
C PRO A 123 -13.21 -7.08 -10.38
N ASN A 124 -12.31 -6.86 -11.35
CA ASN A 124 -12.54 -7.10 -12.78
C ASN A 124 -12.43 -8.56 -13.21
N GLY A 125 -11.91 -9.44 -12.36
CA GLY A 125 -11.70 -10.84 -12.68
C GLY A 125 -10.59 -11.13 -13.69
N HIS A 126 -9.84 -10.11 -14.12
CA HIS A 126 -8.81 -10.25 -15.15
C HIS A 126 -7.40 -10.24 -14.55
N TYR A 127 -6.58 -11.16 -15.02
CA TYR A 127 -5.14 -11.13 -14.84
C TYR A 127 -4.46 -10.84 -16.17
N ASN A 128 -3.41 -10.01 -16.14
CA ASN A 128 -2.63 -9.66 -17.33
C ASN A 128 -1.58 -10.73 -17.63
N ILE A 129 -1.11 -11.43 -16.60
CA ILE A 129 0.03 -12.36 -16.70
C ILE A 129 -0.44 -13.81 -16.50
N PRO A 130 0.04 -14.76 -17.32
CA PRO A 130 -0.21 -16.17 -17.14
C PRO A 130 0.19 -16.64 -15.73
N GLY A 131 -0.65 -17.49 -15.13
CA GLY A 131 -0.42 -18.01 -13.78
C GLY A 131 -1.00 -17.14 -12.65
N GLY A 132 -1.47 -15.93 -12.94
CA GLY A 132 -2.16 -15.06 -12.00
C GLY A 132 -1.23 -14.25 -11.09
N PRO A 133 -1.76 -13.64 -10.02
CA PRO A 133 -1.04 -12.66 -9.22
C PRO A 133 0.07 -13.30 -8.40
N LEU A 134 1.21 -12.60 -8.36
CA LEU A 134 2.41 -12.99 -7.64
C LEU A 134 2.62 -12.09 -6.43
N PHE A 135 2.91 -12.71 -5.29
CA PHE A 135 3.38 -12.04 -4.09
C PHE A 135 4.89 -12.27 -3.96
N GLN A 136 5.67 -11.21 -4.02
CA GLN A 136 7.13 -11.25 -4.13
C GLN A 136 7.81 -10.57 -2.94
N CYS A 137 8.99 -11.07 -2.53
CA CYS A 137 9.80 -10.52 -1.45
C CYS A 137 11.18 -10.11 -1.99
N GLY A 138 11.32 -8.84 -2.30
CA GLY A 138 12.51 -8.32 -2.93
C GLY A 138 12.56 -8.56 -4.44
N VAL A 139 13.67 -8.21 -5.05
CA VAL A 139 13.87 -8.25 -6.52
C VAL A 139 14.98 -9.20 -6.97
N GLY A 140 15.52 -9.99 -6.07
CA GLY A 140 16.71 -10.82 -6.31
C GLY A 140 16.53 -11.96 -7.32
N LEU A 141 15.29 -12.28 -7.72
CA LEU A 141 14.99 -13.32 -8.72
C LEU A 141 14.81 -12.74 -10.14
N TRP A 142 14.80 -11.42 -10.28
CA TRP A 142 14.72 -10.80 -11.59
C TRP A 142 16.06 -10.94 -12.34
N GLN A 143 15.96 -11.30 -13.61
CA GLN A 143 17.12 -11.47 -14.50
C GLN A 143 17.15 -10.37 -15.54
N LYS A 144 18.31 -9.76 -15.72
CA LYS A 144 18.55 -8.72 -16.71
C LYS A 144 18.90 -9.34 -18.03
N HIS A 145 18.18 -8.96 -19.08
CA HIS A 145 18.47 -9.32 -20.47
C HIS A 145 18.59 -8.08 -21.33
N LEU A 146 19.58 -8.07 -22.22
CA LEU A 146 19.81 -6.95 -23.14
C LEU A 146 18.92 -7.08 -24.38
N ALA A 147 18.76 -5.96 -25.10
CA ALA A 147 17.86 -5.87 -26.25
C ALA A 147 18.13 -6.91 -27.36
N ASP A 148 19.42 -7.25 -27.59
CA ASP A 148 19.84 -8.19 -28.62
C ASP A 148 19.96 -9.66 -28.13
N GLU A 149 19.57 -9.94 -26.90
CA GLU A 149 19.51 -11.31 -26.37
C GLU A 149 18.16 -11.95 -26.72
N PRO A 150 18.09 -13.31 -26.76
CA PRO A 150 16.84 -14.03 -26.89
C PRO A 150 15.87 -13.65 -25.75
N ASP A 151 14.58 -13.50 -26.08
CA ASP A 151 13.53 -13.28 -25.09
C ASP A 151 13.35 -14.55 -24.24
N PRO A 152 13.45 -14.50 -22.92
CA PRO A 152 13.31 -15.68 -22.05
C PRO A 152 11.95 -16.39 -22.15
N ASP A 153 10.89 -15.64 -22.50
CA ASP A 153 9.54 -16.19 -22.65
C ASP A 153 9.26 -16.66 -24.10
N ASP A 154 10.04 -16.19 -25.09
CA ASP A 154 9.91 -16.53 -26.50
C ASP A 154 11.30 -16.54 -27.18
N PRO A 155 12.10 -17.62 -27.00
CA PRO A 155 13.48 -17.69 -27.45
C PRO A 155 13.73 -17.58 -28.98
N ASP A 156 12.68 -17.67 -29.77
CA ASP A 156 12.75 -17.50 -31.22
C ASP A 156 12.78 -16.00 -31.62
N HIS A 157 12.53 -15.10 -30.66
CA HIS A 157 12.55 -13.65 -30.82
C HIS A 157 13.60 -12.99 -29.92
N LEU A 158 13.97 -11.75 -30.25
CA LEU A 158 14.87 -10.93 -29.40
C LEU A 158 14.04 -10.08 -28.41
N VAL A 159 14.64 -9.74 -27.27
CA VAL A 159 13.98 -8.90 -26.25
C VAL A 159 13.44 -7.59 -26.84
N LYS A 160 14.18 -6.94 -27.76
CA LYS A 160 13.73 -5.72 -28.44
C LYS A 160 12.49 -5.88 -29.32
N GLU A 161 12.11 -7.11 -29.68
CA GLU A 161 10.96 -7.42 -30.52
C GLU A 161 9.68 -7.61 -29.71
N ARG A 162 9.81 -7.74 -28.37
CA ARG A 162 8.69 -7.97 -27.45
C ARG A 162 7.66 -6.84 -27.48
N ASP A 163 8.12 -5.60 -27.58
CA ASP A 163 7.27 -4.42 -27.65
C ASP A 163 7.79 -3.46 -28.74
N PRO A 164 7.10 -3.35 -29.88
CA PRO A 164 7.50 -2.44 -30.94
C PRO A 164 7.54 -0.96 -30.54
N THR A 165 6.82 -0.57 -29.47
CA THR A 165 6.84 0.80 -28.94
C THR A 165 8.15 1.10 -28.22
N LEU A 166 8.89 0.07 -27.81
CA LEU A 166 10.20 0.14 -27.19
C LEU A 166 11.34 0.04 -28.23
N ALA A 167 11.16 0.55 -29.43
CA ALA A 167 12.12 0.46 -30.56
C ALA A 167 13.57 0.89 -30.22
N ASN A 168 13.76 1.61 -29.10
CA ASN A 168 15.06 1.95 -28.52
C ASN A 168 15.31 1.22 -27.20
N ALA A 169 14.63 0.08 -26.95
CA ALA A 169 14.77 -0.64 -25.71
C ALA A 169 16.21 -1.11 -25.49
N LEU A 170 16.71 -0.86 -24.30
CA LEU A 170 18.03 -1.30 -23.85
C LEU A 170 17.99 -2.78 -23.42
N GLY A 171 16.81 -3.37 -23.33
CA GLY A 171 16.51 -4.66 -22.77
C GLY A 171 15.53 -4.54 -21.60
N GLY A 172 15.50 -5.53 -20.74
CA GLY A 172 14.58 -5.55 -19.61
C GLY A 172 14.96 -6.51 -18.48
N TRP A 173 14.21 -6.41 -17.42
CA TRP A 173 14.20 -7.35 -16.31
C TRP A 173 13.09 -8.36 -16.50
N PHE A 174 13.38 -9.62 -16.34
CA PHE A 174 12.45 -10.74 -16.50
C PHE A 174 12.31 -11.54 -15.22
N HIS A 175 11.07 -11.85 -14.86
CA HIS A 175 10.76 -12.78 -13.79
C HIS A 175 9.34 -13.34 -13.94
N ASP A 176 9.21 -14.65 -14.03
CA ASP A 176 7.93 -15.35 -14.01
C ASP A 176 6.90 -14.77 -15.01
N HIS A 177 7.30 -14.68 -16.30
CA HIS A 177 6.54 -14.08 -17.41
C HIS A 177 6.27 -12.58 -17.29
N ARG A 178 6.92 -11.90 -16.36
CA ARG A 178 6.84 -10.44 -16.17
C ARG A 178 8.05 -9.77 -16.79
N PHE A 179 7.79 -8.60 -17.36
CA PHE A 179 8.81 -7.81 -18.02
C PHE A 179 8.80 -6.36 -17.55
N ILE A 180 9.96 -5.84 -17.21
CA ILE A 180 10.17 -4.44 -16.86
C ILE A 180 11.26 -3.88 -17.75
N PRO A 181 10.96 -2.88 -18.60
CA PRO A 181 11.97 -2.26 -19.45
C PRO A 181 13.12 -1.62 -18.66
N LEU A 182 14.34 -1.76 -19.15
CA LEU A 182 15.50 -1.04 -18.61
C LEU A 182 15.37 0.46 -18.88
N ARG A 183 15.66 1.27 -17.87
CA ARG A 183 15.74 2.73 -17.98
C ARG A 183 17.15 3.18 -18.40
N SER A 184 18.16 2.41 -18.00
CA SER A 184 19.55 2.60 -18.39
C SER A 184 20.31 1.27 -18.38
N LEU A 185 21.44 1.19 -19.11
CA LEU A 185 22.29 -0.01 -19.11
C LEU A 185 22.99 -0.24 -17.75
N ASP A 186 23.16 0.81 -16.96
CA ASP A 186 23.81 0.76 -15.64
C ASP A 186 22.84 0.38 -14.52
N GLU A 187 21.54 0.19 -14.83
CA GLU A 187 20.53 -0.23 -13.86
C GLU A 187 20.90 -1.59 -13.29
N ARG A 188 20.98 -1.67 -11.96
CA ARG A 188 21.42 -2.88 -11.24
C ARG A 188 20.27 -3.77 -10.81
N ASP A 189 19.10 -3.18 -10.55
CA ASP A 189 17.91 -3.85 -10.06
C ASP A 189 16.67 -3.21 -10.68
N PRO A 190 15.56 -3.93 -10.84
CA PRO A 190 14.30 -3.35 -11.26
C PRO A 190 13.79 -2.34 -10.22
N TYR A 191 13.13 -1.29 -10.69
CA TYR A 191 12.68 -0.15 -9.86
C TYR A 191 11.70 -0.48 -8.73
N LEU A 192 11.21 -1.71 -8.66
CA LEU A 192 10.18 -2.14 -7.69
C LEU A 192 10.59 -1.90 -6.23
N CYS A 193 11.87 -2.01 -5.92
CA CYS A 193 12.40 -1.78 -4.58
C CYS A 193 13.42 -0.62 -4.55
N ASP A 194 13.27 0.36 -5.44
CA ASP A 194 14.13 1.54 -5.46
C ASP A 194 13.95 2.40 -4.20
N GLY A 195 15.06 2.89 -3.68
CA GLY A 195 15.07 3.87 -2.60
C GLY A 195 14.50 3.34 -1.30
N SER A 196 13.46 4.00 -0.77
CA SER A 196 12.85 3.70 0.53
C SER A 196 11.50 2.94 0.43
N ASN A 197 11.13 2.47 -0.76
CA ASN A 197 9.89 1.74 -0.93
C ASN A 197 9.89 0.48 -0.08
N ALA A 198 8.90 0.35 0.81
CA ALA A 198 8.69 -0.84 1.63
C ALA A 198 7.82 -1.88 0.91
N GLY A 199 6.89 -1.42 0.06
CA GLY A 199 6.05 -2.24 -0.79
C GLY A 199 5.69 -1.50 -2.07
N ILE A 200 5.19 -2.23 -3.05
CA ILE A 200 4.62 -1.71 -4.29
C ILE A 200 3.66 -2.70 -4.91
N VAL A 201 2.54 -2.21 -5.43
CA VAL A 201 1.64 -2.95 -6.30
C VAL A 201 1.81 -2.48 -7.73
N SER A 202 1.96 -3.42 -8.65
CA SER A 202 1.87 -3.19 -10.08
C SER A 202 0.72 -4.01 -10.67
N SER A 203 -0.37 -3.33 -11.02
CA SER A 203 -1.53 -3.97 -11.63
C SER A 203 -1.25 -4.49 -13.05
N GLU A 204 -0.34 -3.84 -13.77
CA GLU A 204 0.08 -4.26 -15.11
C GLU A 204 0.87 -5.57 -15.08
N LEU A 205 1.63 -5.78 -14.01
CA LEU A 205 2.44 -6.98 -13.80
C LEU A 205 1.74 -8.05 -12.95
N ASP A 206 0.50 -7.82 -12.51
CA ASP A 206 -0.20 -8.69 -11.54
C ASP A 206 0.72 -9.04 -10.35
N LEU A 207 1.30 -8.02 -9.73
CA LEU A 207 2.41 -8.17 -8.79
C LEU A 207 2.23 -7.30 -7.55
N LEU A 208 2.43 -7.90 -6.37
CA LEU A 208 2.67 -7.21 -5.11
C LEU A 208 4.09 -7.56 -4.65
N THR A 209 4.94 -6.56 -4.50
CA THR A 209 6.32 -6.72 -4.03
C THR A 209 6.50 -6.11 -2.66
N LEU A 210 7.12 -6.83 -1.73
CA LEU A 210 7.60 -6.32 -0.44
C LEU A 210 9.11 -6.23 -0.44
N CYS A 211 9.65 -5.10 -0.02
CA CYS A 211 11.07 -4.81 -0.02
C CYS A 211 11.69 -4.98 1.38
N PHE A 212 11.86 -6.23 1.83
CA PHE A 212 12.35 -6.54 3.17
C PHE A 212 13.70 -5.90 3.52
N PHE A 213 14.57 -5.71 2.54
CA PHE A 213 15.87 -5.06 2.78
C PHE A 213 15.74 -3.55 3.07
N ASN A 214 14.62 -2.92 2.68
CA ASN A 214 14.29 -1.54 3.03
C ASN A 214 13.62 -1.42 4.41
N ALA A 215 13.16 -2.55 4.97
CA ALA A 215 12.47 -2.62 6.26
C ALA A 215 12.94 -3.83 7.08
N PRO A 216 14.24 -3.90 7.44
CA PRO A 216 14.82 -5.04 8.16
C PRO A 216 14.22 -5.24 9.56
N GLU A 217 13.57 -4.23 10.11
CA GLU A 217 12.84 -4.28 11.37
C GLU A 217 11.67 -5.26 11.36
N TRP A 218 11.07 -5.56 10.20
CA TRP A 218 9.93 -6.46 10.09
C TRP A 218 10.21 -7.86 10.64
N GLU A 219 11.44 -8.33 10.50
CA GLU A 219 11.83 -9.65 11.03
C GLU A 219 11.77 -9.70 12.57
N LYS A 220 11.98 -8.56 13.23
CA LYS A 220 12.11 -8.44 14.68
C LYS A 220 10.83 -7.99 15.36
N TRP A 221 9.94 -7.33 14.63
CA TRP A 221 8.72 -6.78 15.22
C TRP A 221 7.69 -7.87 15.52
N PRO A 222 6.97 -7.76 16.65
CA PRO A 222 5.92 -8.71 16.97
C PRO A 222 4.72 -8.58 16.03
N SER A 223 3.80 -9.56 16.09
CA SER A 223 2.47 -9.41 15.52
C SER A 223 1.70 -8.26 16.19
N LEU A 224 0.65 -7.75 15.54
CA LEU A 224 -0.14 -6.65 16.09
C LEU A 224 -0.82 -7.02 17.41
N ASP A 225 -1.30 -8.26 17.56
CA ASP A 225 -1.91 -8.75 18.80
C ASP A 225 -0.94 -8.70 20.00
N ASN A 226 0.36 -8.80 19.74
CA ASN A 226 1.41 -8.78 20.75
C ASN A 226 2.19 -7.46 20.79
N TRP A 227 1.71 -6.44 20.08
CA TRP A 227 2.41 -5.16 20.00
C TRP A 227 2.27 -4.40 21.33
N PRO A 228 3.40 -4.12 22.02
CA PRO A 228 3.37 -3.47 23.34
C PRO A 228 3.19 -1.96 23.19
N ILE A 229 1.95 -1.50 22.95
CA ILE A 229 1.68 -0.05 22.92
C ILE A 229 1.83 0.54 24.31
N LYS A 230 2.49 1.68 24.38
CA LYS A 230 2.65 2.50 25.57
C LYS A 230 2.15 3.91 25.29
N GLU A 231 1.80 4.61 26.36
CA GLU A 231 1.52 6.05 26.27
C GLU A 231 2.68 6.78 25.57
N LYS A 232 2.35 7.67 24.65
CA LYS A 232 3.28 8.43 23.80
C LYS A 232 3.95 7.63 22.67
N ASP A 233 3.63 6.34 22.49
CA ASP A 233 4.06 5.66 21.27
C ASP A 233 3.47 6.35 20.04
N THR A 234 4.21 6.36 18.94
CA THR A 234 3.80 7.05 17.73
C THR A 234 3.13 6.12 16.73
N MET A 235 2.09 6.59 16.05
CA MET A 235 1.44 5.90 14.93
C MET A 235 2.44 5.57 13.81
N ARG A 236 3.51 6.36 13.68
CA ARG A 236 4.56 6.15 12.68
C ARG A 236 5.18 4.76 12.75
N LYS A 237 5.48 4.27 13.95
CA LYS A 237 6.05 2.93 14.14
C LYS A 237 5.07 1.84 13.73
N LEU A 238 3.81 1.96 14.14
CA LEU A 238 2.75 1.02 13.77
C LEU A 238 2.49 1.02 12.26
N ARG A 239 2.45 2.23 11.64
CA ARG A 239 2.24 2.37 10.20
C ARG A 239 3.35 1.68 9.39
N ARG A 240 4.57 1.63 9.88
CA ARG A 240 5.68 0.93 9.23
C ARG A 240 5.68 -0.57 9.46
N SER A 241 4.75 -1.12 10.24
CA SER A 241 4.65 -2.57 10.44
C SER A 241 4.34 -3.30 9.14
N LEU A 242 4.79 -4.55 9.05
CA LEU A 242 4.54 -5.39 7.87
C LEU A 242 3.05 -5.53 7.55
N PRO A 243 2.14 -5.82 8.51
CA PRO A 243 0.71 -5.89 8.20
C PRO A 243 0.11 -4.58 7.73
N ALA A 244 0.53 -3.42 8.28
CA ALA A 244 0.05 -2.13 7.80
C ALA A 244 0.54 -1.82 6.38
N THR A 245 1.76 -2.22 6.02
CA THR A 245 2.28 -2.09 4.67
C THR A 245 1.53 -3.02 3.71
N ILE A 246 1.32 -4.28 4.06
CA ILE A 246 0.53 -5.19 3.22
C ILE A 246 -0.90 -4.66 3.03
N LEU A 247 -1.55 -4.17 4.08
CA LEU A 247 -2.89 -3.58 3.98
C LEU A 247 -2.92 -2.39 3.02
N HIS A 248 -1.92 -1.51 3.10
CA HIS A 248 -1.75 -0.38 2.19
C HIS A 248 -1.68 -0.85 0.72
N GLU A 249 -0.84 -1.82 0.42
CA GLU A 249 -0.71 -2.37 -0.94
C GLU A 249 -1.99 -3.07 -1.41
N LEU A 250 -2.67 -3.79 -0.52
CA LEU A 250 -3.95 -4.42 -0.86
C LEU A 250 -5.08 -3.41 -1.10
N MET A 251 -5.02 -2.22 -0.50
CA MET A 251 -5.97 -1.14 -0.83
C MET A 251 -5.80 -0.69 -2.28
N HIS A 252 -4.57 -0.59 -2.80
CA HIS A 252 -4.35 -0.35 -4.22
C HIS A 252 -4.91 -1.50 -5.06
N TRP A 253 -4.56 -2.74 -4.73
CA TRP A 253 -4.93 -3.92 -5.49
C TRP A 253 -6.45 -4.12 -5.62
N PHE A 254 -7.19 -4.01 -4.53
CA PHE A 254 -8.64 -4.23 -4.53
C PHE A 254 -9.47 -3.01 -4.94
N SER A 255 -8.84 -1.87 -5.17
CA SER A 255 -9.49 -0.65 -5.66
C SER A 255 -9.38 -0.44 -7.18
N LEU A 256 -8.87 -1.42 -7.91
CA LEU A 256 -8.73 -1.34 -9.37
C LEU A 256 -10.08 -1.18 -10.05
N GLU A 257 -10.19 -0.18 -10.91
CA GLU A 257 -11.37 0.10 -11.74
C GLU A 257 -10.95 0.27 -13.21
N GLU A 258 -11.78 -0.24 -14.12
CA GLU A 258 -11.58 -0.02 -15.56
C GLU A 258 -11.82 1.45 -15.91
N LYS A 259 -10.84 2.07 -16.54
CA LYS A 259 -10.97 3.42 -17.11
C LYS A 259 -10.66 3.38 -18.60
N THR A 260 -11.45 4.09 -19.37
CA THR A 260 -11.26 4.20 -20.82
C THR A 260 -10.58 5.52 -21.13
N PHE A 261 -9.48 5.46 -21.86
CA PHE A 261 -8.75 6.63 -22.36
C PHE A 261 -8.66 6.57 -23.88
N LYS A 262 -8.50 7.72 -24.49
CA LYS A 262 -8.15 7.77 -25.92
C LYS A 262 -6.62 7.76 -26.06
N ASN A 263 -6.12 6.83 -26.88
CA ASN A 263 -4.70 6.82 -27.24
C ASN A 263 -4.39 7.97 -28.25
N LYS A 264 -3.14 8.10 -28.64
CA LYS A 264 -2.69 9.15 -29.57
C LYS A 264 -3.39 9.08 -30.94
N GLU A 265 -3.83 7.89 -31.33
CA GLU A 265 -4.56 7.62 -32.58
C GLU A 265 -6.08 7.85 -32.44
N GLY A 266 -6.57 8.22 -31.24
CA GLY A 266 -7.98 8.46 -30.95
C GLY A 266 -8.80 7.20 -30.64
N ASN A 267 -8.17 6.03 -30.54
CA ASN A 267 -8.82 4.78 -30.20
C ASN A 267 -9.06 4.68 -28.68
N ASP A 268 -10.16 4.06 -28.28
CA ASP A 268 -10.43 3.78 -26.87
C ASP A 268 -9.52 2.64 -26.38
N VAL A 269 -8.74 2.94 -25.35
CA VAL A 269 -7.90 1.98 -24.63
C VAL A 269 -8.41 1.86 -23.20
N LYS A 270 -8.70 0.63 -22.79
CA LYS A 270 -9.12 0.31 -21.43
C LYS A 270 -7.89 -0.01 -20.59
N VAL A 271 -7.78 0.66 -19.45
CA VAL A 271 -6.71 0.43 -18.48
C VAL A 271 -7.31 0.27 -17.08
N TRP A 272 -6.68 -0.56 -16.27
CA TRP A 272 -7.07 -0.77 -14.88
C TRP A 272 -6.20 0.10 -13.99
N LEU A 273 -6.84 1.07 -13.32
CA LEU A 273 -6.15 1.98 -12.41
C LEU A 273 -6.75 1.86 -11.01
N PRO A 274 -5.93 1.94 -9.97
CA PRO A 274 -6.44 1.98 -8.61
C PRO A 274 -7.20 3.28 -8.37
N THR A 275 -8.32 3.22 -7.66
CA THR A 275 -9.05 4.41 -7.17
C THR A 275 -8.51 4.86 -5.81
N ILE A 276 -7.81 3.97 -5.12
CA ILE A 276 -7.00 4.26 -3.94
C ILE A 276 -5.54 4.27 -4.39
N GLU A 277 -4.90 5.42 -4.28
CA GLU A 277 -3.55 5.70 -4.79
C GLU A 277 -2.70 6.31 -3.67
N ASP A 278 -1.42 6.51 -3.94
CA ASP A 278 -0.57 7.34 -3.11
C ASP A 278 -0.77 8.81 -3.47
N LYS A 279 -1.55 9.50 -2.67
CA LYS A 279 -1.83 10.93 -2.89
C LYS A 279 -0.66 11.80 -2.44
N PRO A 280 -0.51 13.02 -3.00
CA PRO A 280 0.54 13.94 -2.60
C PRO A 280 0.41 14.37 -1.13
N CYS A 281 1.55 14.46 -0.43
CA CYS A 281 1.61 15.03 0.91
C CYS A 281 1.41 16.55 0.88
N LEU A 282 0.69 17.05 1.88
CA LEU A 282 0.51 18.49 2.13
C LEU A 282 1.14 18.89 3.46
N ASP A 283 1.64 20.11 3.51
CA ASP A 283 2.06 20.73 4.76
C ASP A 283 0.84 21.20 5.59
N HIS A 284 1.11 21.76 6.76
CA HIS A 284 0.07 22.29 7.68
C HIS A 284 -0.71 23.51 7.14
N ARG A 285 -0.31 24.07 5.99
CA ARG A 285 -0.98 25.16 5.27
C ARG A 285 -1.71 24.70 4.02
N GLY A 286 -1.63 23.41 3.67
CA GLY A 286 -2.25 22.83 2.48
C GLY A 286 -1.41 22.95 1.20
N TRP A 287 -0.11 23.26 1.31
CA TRP A 287 0.79 23.29 0.16
C TRP A 287 1.41 21.92 -0.08
N TYR A 288 1.63 21.59 -1.34
CA TYR A 288 2.32 20.36 -1.72
C TYR A 288 3.75 20.35 -1.21
N VAL A 289 4.19 19.19 -0.75
CA VAL A 289 5.54 18.94 -0.25
C VAL A 289 6.35 18.21 -1.31
N TYR A 290 7.56 18.70 -1.59
CA TYR A 290 8.49 18.13 -2.54
C TYR A 290 9.79 17.73 -1.86
N GLN A 291 10.42 16.69 -2.37
CA GLN A 291 11.76 16.31 -1.93
C GLN A 291 12.77 17.31 -2.48
N ASP A 292 13.71 17.74 -1.65
CA ASP A 292 14.81 18.60 -2.10
C ASP A 292 15.72 17.81 -3.05
N PRO A 293 15.96 18.28 -4.29
CA PRO A 293 16.83 17.59 -5.23
C PRO A 293 18.30 17.55 -4.80
N GLN A 294 18.73 18.49 -3.93
CA GLN A 294 20.11 18.57 -3.43
C GLN A 294 20.30 17.79 -2.11
N ASP A 295 19.26 17.70 -1.31
CA ASP A 295 19.27 16.95 -0.06
C ASP A 295 17.99 16.13 0.07
N LYS A 296 18.08 14.84 -0.22
CA LYS A 296 16.95 13.90 -0.22
C LYS A 296 16.29 13.74 1.15
N LEU A 297 16.93 14.20 2.22
CA LEU A 297 16.38 14.18 3.57
C LEU A 297 15.55 15.44 3.89
N LYS A 298 15.62 16.46 3.03
CA LYS A 298 14.88 17.70 3.19
C LYS A 298 13.67 17.80 2.29
N CYS A 299 12.68 18.54 2.77
CA CYS A 299 11.47 18.86 2.02
C CYS A 299 11.36 20.35 1.78
N ARG A 300 10.85 20.71 0.62
CA ARG A 300 10.56 22.10 0.23
C ARG A 300 9.10 22.25 -0.16
N ARG A 301 8.54 23.43 0.01
CA ARG A 301 7.17 23.74 -0.40
C ARG A 301 7.12 23.97 -1.88
N ASP A 302 7.62 24.77 -2.50
CA ASP A 302 7.48 25.07 -3.92
C ASP A 302 8.86 25.09 -4.57
N ILE A 303 9.08 24.18 -5.48
CA ILE A 303 10.29 24.17 -6.28
C ILE A 303 9.83 24.24 -7.72
N GLY A 304 10.05 25.35 -8.34
CA GLY A 304 9.80 25.50 -9.77
C GLY A 304 10.48 24.39 -10.57
N GLY A 305 9.80 23.27 -10.73
CA GLY A 305 10.03 22.32 -11.81
C GLY A 305 10.76 21.01 -11.53
N ASP A 306 11.69 20.88 -10.57
CA ASP A 306 12.58 19.71 -10.53
C ASP A 306 12.45 18.78 -9.32
N GLY A 307 11.59 19.10 -8.36
CA GLY A 307 11.40 18.29 -7.16
C GLY A 307 10.42 17.13 -7.35
N LYS A 308 10.77 15.94 -6.84
CA LYS A 308 9.83 14.83 -6.76
C LYS A 308 8.79 15.12 -5.67
N MET A 309 7.51 15.10 -6.04
CA MET A 309 6.40 15.24 -5.10
C MET A 309 6.42 14.06 -4.13
N ILE A 310 6.23 14.33 -2.83
CA ILE A 310 6.21 13.32 -1.78
C ILE A 310 4.80 12.76 -1.63
N ALA A 311 4.68 11.46 -1.50
CA ALA A 311 3.39 10.81 -1.22
C ALA A 311 2.93 11.07 0.23
N ALA A 312 1.62 11.06 0.45
CA ALA A 312 1.00 11.29 1.76
C ALA A 312 1.14 10.06 2.66
N TYR A 313 2.37 9.72 3.00
CA TYR A 313 2.68 8.66 3.93
C TYR A 313 2.71 9.17 5.37
N GLY A 314 2.23 8.31 6.28
CA GLY A 314 2.22 8.58 7.70
C GLY A 314 1.08 9.51 8.16
N PHE A 315 0.89 9.55 9.47
CA PHE A 315 -0.23 10.21 10.13
C PHE A 315 -0.35 11.69 9.74
N LYS A 316 0.75 12.41 9.74
CA LYS A 316 0.78 13.86 9.48
C LYS A 316 0.35 14.23 8.07
N CYS A 317 0.92 13.57 7.05
CA CYS A 317 0.54 13.83 5.67
C CYS A 317 -0.91 13.42 5.40
N SER A 318 -1.36 12.27 5.95
CA SER A 318 -2.74 11.80 5.80
C SER A 318 -3.74 12.75 6.45
N THR A 319 -3.45 13.28 7.64
CA THR A 319 -4.32 14.25 8.33
C THR A 319 -4.35 15.61 7.63
N ASN A 320 -3.22 16.10 7.13
CA ASN A 320 -3.19 17.34 6.35
C ASN A 320 -3.99 17.18 5.04
N LEU A 321 -3.84 16.03 4.37
CA LEU A 321 -4.63 15.72 3.19
C LEU A 321 -6.13 15.70 3.48
N ALA A 322 -6.54 15.07 4.59
CA ALA A 322 -7.93 15.04 5.06
C ALA A 322 -8.47 16.45 5.37
N ARG A 323 -7.63 17.31 5.92
CA ARG A 323 -8.01 18.67 6.29
C ARG A 323 -8.24 19.60 5.10
N PHE A 324 -7.41 19.48 4.05
CA PHE A 324 -7.42 20.44 2.93
C PHE A 324 -8.07 19.87 1.67
N TYR A 325 -8.02 18.53 1.48
CA TYR A 325 -8.53 17.83 0.30
C TYR A 325 -9.18 16.50 0.69
N ASP A 326 -10.31 16.56 1.36
CA ASP A 326 -11.03 15.40 1.89
C ASP A 326 -11.34 14.33 0.83
N GLY A 327 -11.70 14.72 -0.38
CA GLY A 327 -11.90 13.82 -1.50
C GLY A 327 -10.63 13.02 -1.85
N SER A 328 -9.46 13.64 -1.78
CA SER A 328 -8.17 13.00 -2.01
C SER A 328 -7.77 12.07 -0.86
N SER A 329 -8.04 12.43 0.39
CA SER A 329 -7.73 11.57 1.54
C SER A 329 -8.51 10.25 1.51
N ARG A 330 -9.75 10.27 1.00
CA ARG A 330 -10.58 9.06 0.80
C ARG A 330 -10.01 8.12 -0.25
N GLY A 331 -9.21 8.62 -1.16
CA GLY A 331 -8.45 7.85 -2.17
C GLY A 331 -6.99 7.65 -1.81
N ASN A 332 -6.55 7.89 -0.57
CA ASN A 332 -5.17 7.69 -0.12
C ASN A 332 -5.01 6.37 0.63
N ALA A 333 -4.15 5.48 0.16
CA ALA A 333 -3.95 4.16 0.74
C ALA A 333 -3.49 4.22 2.19
N ASP A 334 -2.61 5.18 2.50
CA ASP A 334 -2.11 5.37 3.87
C ASP A 334 -3.19 5.81 4.86
N SER A 335 -4.14 6.63 4.42
CA SER A 335 -5.28 7.02 5.25
C SER A 335 -6.11 5.81 5.66
N HIS A 336 -6.27 4.82 4.77
CA HIS A 336 -6.96 3.55 5.06
C HIS A 336 -6.15 2.70 6.06
N ALA A 337 -4.84 2.54 5.82
CA ALA A 337 -3.98 1.74 6.70
C ALA A 337 -3.93 2.32 8.12
N ILE A 338 -3.82 3.64 8.26
CA ILE A 338 -3.79 4.32 9.56
C ILE A 338 -5.15 4.24 10.25
N PHE A 339 -6.27 4.44 9.52
CA PHE A 339 -7.61 4.27 10.09
C PHE A 339 -7.81 2.85 10.65
N ALA A 340 -7.37 1.82 9.92
CA ALA A 340 -7.45 0.44 10.39
C ALA A 340 -6.61 0.19 11.65
N LEU A 341 -5.43 0.80 11.76
CA LEU A 341 -4.62 0.75 12.98
C LEU A 341 -5.32 1.45 14.15
N MET A 342 -5.92 2.63 13.93
CA MET A 342 -6.69 3.33 14.95
C MET A 342 -7.90 2.51 15.43
N SER A 343 -8.58 1.83 14.51
CA SER A 343 -9.69 0.93 14.82
C SER A 343 -9.24 -0.32 15.58
N PHE A 344 -8.10 -0.91 15.21
CA PHE A 344 -7.56 -2.10 15.87
C PHE A 344 -7.09 -1.79 17.29
N PHE A 345 -6.36 -0.71 17.48
CA PHE A 345 -5.90 -0.24 18.79
C PHE A 345 -6.86 0.79 19.38
N SER A 346 -8.16 0.50 19.37
CA SER A 346 -9.22 1.42 19.79
C SER A 346 -9.23 1.70 21.30
N ASP A 347 -8.50 0.93 22.11
CA ASP A 347 -8.32 1.22 23.54
C ASP A 347 -7.39 2.43 23.78
N TRP A 348 -6.77 2.94 22.73
CA TRP A 348 -5.91 4.10 22.76
C TRP A 348 -6.49 5.27 21.99
N GLY A 349 -6.41 6.46 22.58
CA GLY A 349 -6.65 7.71 21.86
C GLY A 349 -5.45 8.09 21.00
N TRP A 350 -5.67 8.38 19.72
CA TRP A 350 -4.61 8.74 18.77
C TRP A 350 -4.63 10.23 18.45
N ASN A 351 -4.28 11.07 19.45
CA ASN A 351 -4.16 12.49 19.24
C ASN A 351 -2.83 12.82 18.54
N TYR A 352 -2.91 13.49 17.40
CA TYR A 352 -1.72 13.88 16.61
C TYR A 352 -0.80 12.70 16.23
N GLY A 353 -1.37 11.47 16.16
CA GLY A 353 -0.59 10.26 15.88
C GLY A 353 0.21 9.73 17.06
N VAL A 354 -0.09 10.18 18.26
CA VAL A 354 0.54 9.71 19.52
C VAL A 354 -0.52 9.00 20.36
N ALA A 355 -0.14 7.85 20.93
CA ALA A 355 -1.00 7.06 21.80
C ALA A 355 -1.19 7.75 23.17
N TRP A 356 -2.45 7.88 23.61
CA TRP A 356 -2.83 8.37 24.92
C TRP A 356 -3.78 7.38 25.57
N TYR A 357 -3.69 7.19 26.88
CA TYR A 357 -4.72 6.47 27.60
C TYR A 357 -6.05 7.18 27.43
N HIS A 358 -7.12 6.40 27.35
CA HIS A 358 -8.46 6.94 27.44
C HIS A 358 -8.70 7.44 28.86
N ASP A 359 -8.67 8.76 28.98
CA ASP A 359 -9.23 9.43 30.12
C ASP A 359 -10.68 9.81 29.77
N ASP A 360 -11.61 9.69 30.72
CA ASP A 360 -13.03 10.06 30.52
C ASP A 360 -13.18 11.51 30.04
N ASP A 361 -12.22 12.39 30.39
CA ASP A 361 -12.12 13.76 29.87
C ASP A 361 -11.84 13.84 28.36
N TYR A 362 -11.29 12.80 27.73
CA TYR A 362 -11.02 12.77 26.30
C TYR A 362 -12.33 12.65 25.48
N ASP A 363 -13.30 11.90 25.99
CA ASP A 363 -14.59 11.70 25.34
C ASP A 363 -15.56 12.87 25.64
N ALA A 364 -15.33 13.61 26.74
CA ALA A 364 -16.10 14.79 27.12
C ALA A 364 -15.78 16.07 26.31
N VAL A 365 -14.70 16.07 25.55
CA VAL A 365 -14.40 17.17 24.59
C VAL A 365 -15.31 17.02 23.38
N GLY A 366 -16.45 17.61 23.50
CA GLY A 366 -17.66 17.59 22.71
C GLY A 366 -17.51 17.27 21.21
N GLU A 367 -18.57 16.74 20.67
CA GLU A 367 -18.85 16.23 19.31
C GLU A 367 -18.41 17.14 18.15
N ASN A 368 -17.90 18.31 18.45
CA ASN A 368 -17.34 19.27 17.51
C ASN A 368 -15.97 19.68 18.03
N PRO A 369 -14.86 19.08 17.55
CA PRO A 369 -13.56 19.67 17.78
C PRO A 369 -13.59 21.04 17.09
N ASP A 370 -13.92 22.06 17.87
CA ASP A 370 -13.92 23.45 17.45
C ASP A 370 -12.66 23.69 16.61
N GLU A 371 -12.79 24.33 15.47
CA GLU A 371 -11.65 24.68 14.60
C GLU A 371 -10.53 25.36 15.39
N LYS A 372 -10.88 26.01 16.50
CA LYS A 372 -9.97 26.57 17.49
C LYS A 372 -9.15 25.52 18.25
N SER A 373 -9.70 24.36 18.60
CA SER A 373 -8.95 23.36 19.38
C SER A 373 -7.84 22.69 18.54
N TRP A 374 -8.03 22.59 17.23
CA TRP A 374 -7.02 22.16 16.28
C TRP A 374 -5.90 23.22 16.13
N ARG A 375 -6.23 24.51 16.27
CA ARG A 375 -5.29 25.61 16.12
C ARG A 375 -4.55 25.96 17.40
N THR A 376 -5.14 25.72 18.58
CA THR A 376 -4.61 26.21 19.86
C THR A 376 -3.89 25.17 20.69
N ARG A 377 -4.08 23.88 20.44
CA ARG A 377 -3.33 22.81 21.12
C ARG A 377 -2.20 22.29 20.22
N GLY A 378 -1.29 23.16 19.79
CA GLY A 378 -0.08 22.79 19.09
C GLY A 378 -0.31 21.58 18.19
N GLY A 379 -1.03 21.75 17.08
CA GLY A 379 -1.02 20.71 16.04
C GLY A 379 0.44 20.34 15.82
N PRO A 380 0.77 19.14 15.31
CA PRO A 380 2.13 18.64 15.29
C PRO A 380 3.04 19.79 14.93
N GLU A 381 3.80 20.22 15.94
CA GLU A 381 4.68 21.34 15.85
C GLU A 381 5.41 21.19 14.54
N ASN A 382 5.31 22.19 13.73
CA ASN A 382 6.00 22.38 12.48
C ASN A 382 6.66 21.10 11.95
N VAL A 383 6.22 20.60 10.81
CA VAL A 383 7.24 20.02 9.95
C VAL A 383 8.19 21.20 9.79
N ASP A 384 9.28 21.18 10.50
CA ASP A 384 10.37 22.08 10.18
C ASP A 384 10.50 21.98 8.67
N GLU A 385 10.58 23.12 8.02
CA GLU A 385 10.65 23.17 6.55
C GLU A 385 11.79 22.29 6.01
N ASP A 386 12.63 21.82 6.92
CA ASP A 386 13.81 21.02 6.68
C ASP A 386 13.61 19.50 6.80
N ASP A 387 12.52 19.00 7.43
CA ASP A 387 12.34 17.57 7.67
C ASP A 387 11.31 16.92 6.72
N CYS A 388 11.78 16.04 5.86
CA CYS A 388 10.91 15.19 5.06
C CYS A 388 10.16 14.17 5.93
N PRO A 389 8.82 14.12 5.92
CA PRO A 389 8.05 13.18 6.74
C PRO A 389 8.40 11.71 6.49
N GLN A 390 8.98 11.40 5.33
CA GLN A 390 9.36 10.04 4.92
C GLN A 390 10.73 9.60 5.46
N PHE A 391 11.62 10.53 5.82
CA PHE A 391 13.03 10.22 5.99
C PHE A 391 13.57 10.39 7.41
N ASN A 392 12.81 10.90 8.36
CA ASN A 392 13.23 10.86 9.76
C ASN A 392 13.17 9.44 10.29
N LEU A 393 14.18 8.64 9.91
CA LEU A 393 14.28 7.21 10.20
C LEU A 393 14.83 6.90 11.59
N ASP A 394 15.45 7.88 12.28
CA ASP A 394 16.30 7.63 13.43
C ASP A 394 16.03 8.52 14.66
N SER A 395 14.78 8.93 14.90
CA SER A 395 14.48 9.59 16.19
C SER A 395 13.31 8.94 16.91
#